data_c1f56cea924b60d09269bde1ed877cae
#
_entry.id   c1f56cea924b60d09269bde1ed877cae
#
_cell.length_a   1.000
_cell.length_b   1.000
_cell.length_c   1.000
_cell.angle_alpha   90.00
_cell.angle_beta   90.00
_cell.angle_gamma   90.00
#
_symmetry.space_group_name_H-M   'P 1'
#
loop_
_entity.id
_entity.type
_entity.pdbx_description
1 polymer ?
#
loop_
_entity_poly.entity_id
_entity_poly.type
_entity_poly.pdbx_seq_one_letter_code
_entity_poly.pdbx_strand_id
1 'polypeptide(L)'
;PEISRSACGVHLWLFLSVPMQAAVVRRVLERLIALTIADEGLLKLDSFDRIIPCQDELPRGNSSIGNLVALPMQPEAKARGGSSFIRRDARLSFMRQARMHLRTSRRHRA
;
A
#
# COMPACT_ATOMS: atom_id res chain seq x y z
N PRO A 1 -8.49 -0.26 -2.44
CA PRO A 1 -7.49 -0.70 -1.47
C PRO A 1 -7.58 -2.20 -1.22
N GLU A 2 -6.48 -2.78 -0.80
CA GLU A 2 -6.29 -4.20 -0.49
C GLU A 2 -5.58 -4.32 0.86
N ILE A 3 -5.99 -5.28 1.69
CA ILE A 3 -5.19 -5.65 2.87
C ILE A 3 -3.93 -6.37 2.38
N SER A 4 -2.77 -5.98 2.88
CA SER A 4 -1.50 -6.59 2.47
C SER A 4 -1.46 -8.09 2.77
N ARG A 5 -0.53 -8.81 2.13
CA ARG A 5 -0.33 -10.25 2.36
C ARG A 5 -0.06 -10.60 3.82
N SER A 6 0.61 -9.72 4.56
CA SER A 6 0.90 -9.90 5.98
C SER A 6 -0.29 -9.61 6.90
N ALA A 7 -1.39 -9.10 6.38
CA ALA A 7 -2.53 -8.56 7.12
C ALA A 7 -2.20 -7.36 8.04
N CYS A 8 -0.99 -6.80 7.95
CA CYS A 8 -0.52 -5.71 8.82
C CYS A 8 -0.50 -4.35 8.15
N GLY A 9 -0.79 -4.29 6.86
CA GLY A 9 -0.77 -3.06 6.08
C GLY A 9 -1.82 -3.05 4.98
N VAL A 10 -1.82 -1.99 4.19
CA VAL A 10 -2.76 -1.78 3.09
C VAL A 10 -2.00 -1.38 1.84
N HIS A 11 -2.38 -1.96 0.72
CA HIS A 11 -1.97 -1.53 -0.60
C HIS A 11 -3.06 -0.70 -1.26
N LEU A 12 -2.69 0.44 -1.79
CA LEU A 12 -3.55 1.23 -2.65
C LEU A 12 -3.15 0.98 -4.11
N TRP A 13 -4.01 0.32 -4.84
CA TRP A 13 -3.82 0.02 -6.26
C TRP A 13 -4.40 1.16 -7.11
N LEU A 14 -3.59 1.72 -7.98
CA LEU A 14 -3.97 2.77 -8.92
C LEU A 14 -3.81 2.22 -10.34
N PHE A 15 -4.89 2.23 -11.09
CA PHE A 15 -4.92 1.77 -12.47
C PHE A 15 -5.00 2.99 -13.39
N LEU A 16 -4.06 3.08 -14.31
CA LEU A 16 -3.98 4.17 -15.27
C LEU A 16 -4.68 3.75 -16.57
N SER A 17 -5.39 4.66 -17.21
CA SER A 17 -6.07 4.41 -18.47
C SER A 17 -5.10 4.30 -19.68
N VAL A 18 -3.92 4.88 -19.52
CA VAL A 18 -2.84 4.85 -20.51
C VAL A 18 -1.50 4.57 -19.85
N PRO A 19 -0.53 3.98 -20.57
CA PRO A 19 0.83 3.85 -20.06
C PRO A 19 1.46 5.20 -19.76
N MET A 20 2.12 5.32 -18.61
CA MET A 20 2.83 6.52 -18.18
C MET A 20 4.20 6.16 -17.62
N GLN A 21 5.14 7.09 -17.70
CA GLN A 21 6.46 6.93 -17.08
C GLN A 21 6.33 6.82 -15.56
N ALA A 22 6.99 5.84 -14.97
CA ALA A 22 6.96 5.59 -13.54
C ALA A 22 7.39 6.80 -12.70
N ALA A 23 8.42 7.53 -13.16
CA ALA A 23 8.89 8.76 -12.53
C ALA A 23 7.81 9.83 -12.41
N VAL A 24 7.01 10.03 -13.46
CA VAL A 24 5.94 11.03 -13.48
C VAL A 24 4.85 10.65 -12.50
N VAL A 25 4.37 9.40 -12.58
CA VAL A 25 3.31 8.90 -11.69
C VAL A 25 3.76 8.94 -10.23
N ARG A 26 4.99 8.56 -9.94
CA ARG A 26 5.54 8.59 -8.59
C ARG A 26 5.57 9.99 -8.01
N ARG A 27 6.05 11.00 -8.76
CA ARG A 27 6.04 12.40 -8.30
C ARG A 27 4.64 12.91 -7.99
N VAL A 28 3.66 12.56 -8.82
CA VAL A 28 2.25 12.93 -8.57
C VAL A 28 1.76 12.28 -7.28
N LEU A 29 2.01 11.00 -7.08
CA LEU A 29 1.60 10.28 -5.87
C LEU A 29 2.28 10.81 -4.61
N GLU A 30 3.58 11.08 -4.67
CA GLU A 30 4.34 11.69 -3.57
C GLU A 30 3.74 13.05 -3.18
N ARG A 31 3.37 13.86 -4.17
CA ARG A 31 2.72 15.14 -3.92
C ARG A 31 1.34 15.00 -3.29
N LEU A 32 0.54 14.04 -3.75
CA LEU A 32 -0.78 13.76 -3.16
C LEU A 32 -0.66 13.27 -1.72
N ILE A 33 0.30 12.38 -1.43
CA ILE A 33 0.56 11.91 -0.07
C ILE A 33 0.97 13.07 0.83
N ALA A 34 1.90 13.91 0.38
CA ALA A 34 2.34 15.08 1.14
C ALA A 34 1.19 16.04 1.46
N LEU A 35 0.31 16.30 0.49
CA LEU A 35 -0.88 17.12 0.70
C LEU A 35 -1.86 16.48 1.69
N THR A 36 -2.07 15.18 1.61
CA THR A 36 -2.96 14.45 2.53
C THR A 36 -2.42 14.48 3.96
N ILE A 37 -1.11 14.32 4.12
CA ILE A 37 -0.47 14.41 5.45
C ILE A 37 -0.62 15.82 6.04
N ALA A 38 -0.44 16.85 5.21
CA ALA A 38 -0.53 18.24 5.64
C ALA A 38 -1.97 18.65 6.02
N ASP A 39 -2.96 18.14 5.30
CA ASP A 39 -4.36 18.56 5.40
C ASP A 39 -5.09 17.83 6.53
N GLU A 40 -4.93 16.52 6.60
CA GLU A 40 -5.72 15.66 7.49
C GLU A 40 -5.11 15.54 8.90
N GLY A 41 -3.82 15.78 9.07
CA GLY A 41 -3.11 15.56 10.35
C GLY A 41 -3.19 14.13 10.91
N LEU A 42 -3.90 13.24 10.21
CA LEU A 42 -4.23 11.88 10.63
C LEU A 42 -3.20 10.85 10.18
N LEU A 43 -2.47 11.14 9.12
CA LEU A 43 -1.41 10.29 8.59
C LEU A 43 -0.07 10.78 9.10
N LYS A 44 0.66 9.91 9.77
CA LYS A 44 2.06 10.12 10.08
C LYS A 44 2.92 9.53 8.97
N LEU A 45 4.09 10.10 8.74
CA LEU A 45 5.06 9.54 7.77
C LEU A 45 5.37 8.05 8.06
N ASP A 46 5.35 7.65 9.31
CA ASP A 46 5.55 6.26 9.75
C ASP A 46 4.45 5.29 9.26
N SER A 47 3.33 5.81 8.80
CA SER A 47 2.24 4.99 8.22
C SER A 47 2.43 4.68 6.74
N PHE A 48 3.38 5.37 6.10
CA PHE A 48 3.71 5.21 4.69
C PHE A 48 4.98 4.37 4.55
N ASP A 49 4.92 3.31 3.73
CA ASP A 49 6.10 2.49 3.44
C ASP A 49 6.75 2.93 2.12
N ARG A 50 6.09 2.68 0.99
CA ARG A 50 6.68 2.98 -0.32
C ARG A 50 5.65 3.05 -1.44
N ILE A 51 6.07 3.65 -2.56
CA ILE A 51 5.37 3.58 -3.84
C ILE A 51 6.07 2.54 -4.72
N ILE A 52 5.30 1.70 -5.40
CA ILE A 52 5.80 0.73 -6.36
C ILE A 52 5.24 1.08 -7.75
N PRO A 53 6.08 1.14 -8.79
CA PRO A 53 7.52 0.89 -8.79
C PRO A 53 8.32 2.01 -8.09
N CYS A 54 9.35 1.64 -7.33
CA CYS A 54 10.23 2.62 -6.69
C CYS A 54 11.42 3.03 -7.56
N GLN A 55 11.49 2.52 -8.77
CA GLN A 55 12.52 2.80 -9.77
C GLN A 55 11.91 3.60 -10.92
N ASP A 56 12.68 4.54 -11.48
CA ASP A 56 12.28 5.28 -12.67
C ASP A 56 12.42 4.46 -13.94
N GLU A 57 13.46 3.62 -13.97
CA GLU A 57 13.78 2.75 -15.09
C GLU A 57 14.07 1.32 -14.59
N LEU A 58 13.83 0.35 -15.45
CA LEU A 58 14.26 -1.02 -15.16
C LEU A 58 15.78 -1.11 -15.15
N PRO A 59 16.38 -1.88 -14.24
CA PRO A 59 17.81 -2.14 -14.26
C PRO A 59 18.21 -2.71 -15.64
N ARG A 60 19.35 -2.28 -16.17
CA ARG A 60 19.87 -2.78 -17.45
C ARG A 60 20.52 -4.16 -17.25
N GLY A 61 20.16 -5.13 -18.07
CA GLY A 61 20.76 -6.48 -18.07
C GLY A 61 19.73 -7.58 -18.33
N ASN A 62 20.20 -8.76 -18.77
CA ASN A 62 19.36 -9.88 -19.18
C ASN A 62 18.54 -10.54 -18.04
N SER A 63 18.85 -10.23 -16.79
CA SER A 63 18.17 -10.77 -15.60
C SER A 63 17.52 -9.67 -14.74
N SER A 64 17.36 -8.46 -15.29
CA SER A 64 16.81 -7.34 -14.54
C SER A 64 15.29 -7.44 -14.40
N ILE A 65 14.87 -7.89 -13.25
CA ILE A 65 13.46 -7.86 -12.84
C ILE A 65 13.25 -6.56 -12.05
N GLY A 66 12.17 -5.85 -12.37
CA GLY A 66 11.75 -4.67 -11.59
C GLY A 66 11.25 -5.06 -10.18
N ASN A 67 10.67 -4.11 -9.49
CA ASN A 67 10.10 -4.38 -8.17
C ASN A 67 9.04 -5.48 -8.25
N LEU A 68 9.18 -6.49 -7.41
CA LEU A 68 8.17 -7.51 -7.24
C LEU A 68 7.09 -7.03 -6.28
N VAL A 69 5.85 -7.27 -6.65
CA VAL A 69 4.70 -7.00 -5.80
C VAL A 69 3.86 -8.28 -5.68
N ALA A 70 3.46 -8.59 -4.45
CA ALA A 70 2.56 -9.72 -4.22
C ALA A 70 1.17 -9.38 -4.77
N LEU A 71 0.68 -10.21 -5.69
CA LEU A 71 -0.66 -10.04 -6.24
C LEU A 71 -1.73 -10.25 -5.15
N PRO A 72 -2.87 -9.56 -5.26
CA PRO A 72 -3.98 -9.75 -4.35
C PRO A 72 -4.64 -11.12 -4.52
N MET A 73 -5.51 -11.47 -3.58
CA MET A 73 -6.35 -12.67 -3.58
C MET A 73 -5.59 -13.99 -3.42
N GLN A 74 -4.41 -13.99 -2.83
CA GLN A 74 -3.65 -15.22 -2.53
C GLN A 74 -4.36 -16.07 -1.46
N PRO A 75 -4.68 -17.36 -1.73
CA PRO A 75 -5.50 -18.18 -0.84
C PRO A 75 -4.96 -18.29 0.59
N GLU A 76 -3.67 -18.56 0.73
CA GLU A 76 -3.01 -18.72 2.03
C GLU A 76 -3.02 -17.41 2.85
N ALA A 77 -2.82 -16.27 2.19
CA ALA A 77 -2.88 -14.97 2.84
C ALA A 77 -4.32 -14.60 3.23
N LYS A 78 -5.29 -14.95 2.38
CA LYS A 78 -6.72 -14.76 2.68
C LYS A 78 -7.15 -15.54 3.92
N ALA A 79 -6.69 -16.76 4.07
CA ALA A 79 -6.98 -17.58 5.27
C ALA A 79 -6.50 -16.90 6.57
N ARG A 80 -5.48 -16.03 6.48
CA ARG A 80 -4.97 -15.23 7.61
C ARG A 80 -5.53 -13.80 7.68
N GLY A 81 -6.56 -13.50 6.88
CA GLY A 81 -7.18 -12.17 6.85
C GLY A 81 -6.46 -11.12 5.99
N GLY A 82 -5.44 -11.52 5.22
CA GLY A 82 -4.73 -10.65 4.28
C GLY A 82 -5.15 -10.82 2.83
N SER A 83 -4.48 -10.13 1.93
CA SER A 83 -4.58 -10.28 0.46
C SER A 83 -6.02 -10.19 -0.08
N SER A 84 -6.85 -9.37 0.52
CA SER A 84 -8.26 -9.19 0.16
C SER A 84 -8.59 -7.73 -0.11
N PHE A 85 -9.38 -7.47 -1.14
CA PHE A 85 -9.86 -6.12 -1.42
C PHE A 85 -10.84 -5.65 -0.36
N ILE A 86 -10.75 -4.36 -0.05
CA ILE A 86 -11.62 -3.68 0.89
C ILE A 86 -12.72 -2.99 0.09
N ARG A 87 -13.98 -3.23 0.46
CA ARG A 87 -15.12 -2.56 -0.18
C ARG A 87 -15.17 -1.09 0.22
N ARG A 88 -15.61 -0.25 -0.70
CA ARG A 88 -15.67 1.21 -0.53
C ARG A 88 -16.71 1.64 0.51
N ASP A 89 -17.74 0.86 0.68
CA ASP A 89 -18.83 1.04 1.66
C ASP A 89 -18.44 0.63 3.09
N ALA A 90 -17.33 -0.10 3.22
CA ALA A 90 -16.79 -0.54 4.51
C ALA A 90 -15.86 0.51 5.19
N ARG A 91 -15.94 1.79 4.81
CA ARG A 91 -15.07 2.86 5.31
C ARG A 91 -14.93 2.90 6.83
N LEU A 92 -16.02 2.70 7.55
CA LEU A 92 -16.05 2.74 9.01
C LEU A 92 -15.50 1.46 9.66
N SER A 93 -15.70 0.29 9.06
CA SER A 93 -15.18 -0.97 9.56
C SER A 93 -13.66 -1.09 9.35
N PHE A 94 -13.16 -0.57 8.23
CA PHE A 94 -11.73 -0.53 7.93
C PHE A 94 -10.94 0.31 8.93
N MET A 95 -11.40 1.52 9.24
CA MET A 95 -10.75 2.39 10.22
C MET A 95 -10.74 1.76 11.62
N ARG A 96 -11.75 0.99 11.98
CA ARG A 96 -11.77 0.21 13.22
C ARG A 96 -10.79 -0.96 13.20
N GLN A 97 -10.74 -1.73 12.11
CA GLN A 97 -9.80 -2.86 11.96
C GLN A 97 -8.34 -2.40 11.91
N ALA A 98 -8.02 -1.37 11.16
CA ALA A 98 -6.69 -0.79 11.12
C ALA A 98 -6.23 -0.28 12.50
N ARG A 99 -7.13 0.35 13.27
CA ARG A 99 -6.84 0.75 14.66
C ARG A 99 -6.63 -0.43 15.61
N MET A 100 -7.35 -1.53 15.44
CA MET A 100 -7.16 -2.75 16.26
C MET A 100 -5.80 -3.39 15.98
N HIS A 101 -5.40 -3.55 14.72
CA HIS A 101 -4.12 -4.13 14.35
C HIS A 101 -2.92 -3.30 14.81
N LEU A 102 -3.00 -1.97 14.72
CA LEU A 102 -1.96 -1.08 15.23
C LEU A 102 -1.82 -1.14 16.76
N ARG A 103 -2.90 -1.39 17.49
CA ARG A 103 -2.86 -1.58 18.94
C ARG A 103 -2.24 -2.92 19.36
N THR A 104 -2.52 -3.99 18.62
CA THR A 104 -1.99 -5.35 18.89
C THR A 104 -0.49 -5.43 18.59
N SER A 105 -0.06 -4.82 17.49
CA SER A 105 1.33 -4.76 17.08
C SER A 105 2.23 -4.00 18.07
N ARG A 106 1.69 -3.01 18.77
CA ARG A 106 2.44 -2.29 19.84
C ARG A 106 2.60 -3.09 21.12
N ARG A 107 1.69 -4.04 21.42
CA ARG A 107 1.79 -4.89 22.63
C ARG A 107 2.82 -6.01 22.50
N HIS A 108 3.25 -6.37 21.30
CA HIS A 108 4.25 -7.42 21.06
C HIS A 108 5.68 -6.88 20.94
N ARG A 109 5.88 -5.56 21.06
CA ARG A 109 7.20 -4.91 21.05
C ARG A 109 7.59 -4.26 22.39
N ALA A 110 6.80 -4.44 23.40
CA ALA A 110 7.09 -4.08 24.80
C ALA A 110 7.24 -5.38 25.62
#